data_89b081cb237c779ec237ff8d9601de1c
#
_entry.id   89b081cb237c779ec237ff8d9601de1c
#
_cell.length_a   1.000
_cell.length_b   1.000
_cell.length_c   1.000
_cell.angle_alpha   90.00
_cell.angle_beta   90.00
_cell.angle_gamma   90.00
#
_symmetry.space_group_name_H-M   'P 1'
#
loop_
_entity.id
_entity.type
_entity.pdbx_description
1 polymer ?
#
loop_
_entity_poly.entity_id
_entity_poly.type
_entity_poly.pdbx_seq_one_letter_code
_entity_poly.pdbx_strand_id
1 'polypeptide(L)'
;MSGVKEECGVFGIYDLDGGNIAPSIYYGLTSLQHRGQESCGMAVSRTDGERGNVQFHKDLGLVSEVLRKDVVHNMNGDIGIGHVRYSTTGESVAENAQPLVLSYIKGSLALAHNGNLVNTEALKWELIQTGAIFHTTTDSEVIAFHIARERVHSATVEEAVHKTVEKIRGGYALVIMSPRKLIGARDPYGLKPLCLGKRDNAYVLASESCALTSVGAEFIRDIEPGEIVTITKNGLKSSKLTEKKKHAHCVFEYIYFARLDSTMDGVKIYDAKIRGGKSLAKSYPVEADLVTGVPESGLPAAKGYSEESGIPFGFAFYKNSYIGRTFIKPTQQERESSVHLKLSVLESVVKGKRIVLVDDSIVRGTTIANLIHMLKEAGAKEVHVRISSPPFLHPCYFGTDVPSNDQLIAAQHSTEEIRKMIGADSLGYMQIDYLEGMAGGLPLCKACFDGNYPMEIPAEIKQD
;
A
#
# COMPACT_ATOMS: atom_id res chain seq x y z
N MET A 1 -15.60 -0.90 9.18
CA MET A 1 -14.68 -1.89 8.60
C MET A 1 -13.34 -1.69 9.29
N SER A 2 -12.94 -2.63 10.14
CA SER A 2 -11.70 -2.59 10.93
C SER A 2 -10.78 -3.74 10.50
N GLY A 3 -10.47 -3.80 9.23
CA GLY A 3 -9.37 -4.61 8.71
C GLY A 3 -8.06 -3.83 8.77
N VAL A 4 -6.96 -4.46 8.39
CA VAL A 4 -5.71 -3.77 8.07
C VAL A 4 -6.04 -2.68 7.06
N LYS A 5 -5.61 -1.47 7.36
CA LYS A 5 -5.89 -0.33 6.52
C LYS A 5 -4.76 -0.14 5.51
N GLU A 6 -5.05 0.64 4.49
CA GLU A 6 -4.29 0.77 3.25
C GLU A 6 -2.89 1.36 3.45
N GLU A 7 -2.07 1.23 2.43
CA GLU A 7 -0.74 1.83 2.31
C GLU A 7 -0.77 2.94 1.27
N CYS A 8 0.20 3.87 1.32
CA CYS A 8 0.34 4.93 0.33
C CYS A 8 0.66 4.40 -1.08
N GLY A 9 0.37 5.20 -2.11
CA GLY A 9 0.80 4.97 -3.48
C GLY A 9 1.57 6.15 -4.04
N VAL A 10 2.70 5.86 -4.70
CA VAL A 10 3.54 6.86 -5.36
C VAL A 10 3.50 6.68 -6.87
N PHE A 11 3.58 7.79 -7.58
CA PHE A 11 3.65 7.84 -9.03
C PHE A 11 4.61 8.94 -9.48
N GLY A 12 5.36 8.71 -10.55
CA GLY A 12 6.23 9.72 -11.16
C GLY A 12 6.35 9.49 -12.66
N ILE A 13 6.45 10.56 -13.44
CA ILE A 13 6.58 10.49 -14.88
C ILE A 13 7.47 11.62 -15.39
N TYR A 14 8.34 11.31 -16.36
CA TYR A 14 9.12 12.28 -17.10
C TYR A 14 9.03 11.96 -18.59
N ASP A 15 8.41 12.86 -19.34
CA ASP A 15 8.31 12.81 -20.79
C ASP A 15 9.47 13.61 -21.43
N LEU A 16 10.41 12.89 -22.05
CA LEU A 16 11.61 13.50 -22.64
C LEU A 16 11.32 14.29 -23.93
N ASP A 17 10.14 14.10 -24.53
CA ASP A 17 9.68 14.85 -25.70
C ASP A 17 8.95 16.16 -25.32
N GLY A 18 8.78 16.41 -24.01
CA GLY A 18 8.21 17.65 -23.47
C GLY A 18 6.68 17.72 -23.48
N GLY A 19 6.00 16.57 -23.62
CA GLY A 19 4.54 16.49 -23.51
C GLY A 19 4.00 16.81 -22.12
N ASN A 20 2.78 17.31 -22.02
CA ASN A 20 2.15 17.55 -20.71
C ASN A 20 1.71 16.25 -20.03
N ILE A 21 2.29 16.00 -18.84
CA ILE A 21 2.11 14.73 -18.09
C ILE A 21 1.06 14.81 -16.96
N ALA A 22 0.48 15.97 -16.66
CA ALA A 22 -0.49 16.10 -15.59
C ALA A 22 -1.69 15.14 -15.72
N PRO A 23 -2.29 14.93 -16.92
CA PRO A 23 -3.32 13.90 -17.10
C PRO A 23 -2.83 12.48 -16.79
N SER A 24 -1.58 12.15 -17.12
CA SER A 24 -1.01 10.83 -16.82
C SER A 24 -0.86 10.62 -15.32
N ILE A 25 -0.47 11.64 -14.55
CA ILE A 25 -0.41 11.55 -13.08
C ILE A 25 -1.82 11.30 -12.52
N TYR A 26 -2.83 12.01 -13.00
CA TYR A 26 -4.22 11.80 -12.58
C TYR A 26 -4.67 10.35 -12.80
N TYR A 27 -4.45 9.76 -13.98
CA TYR A 27 -4.82 8.38 -14.26
C TYR A 27 -4.00 7.36 -13.46
N GLY A 28 -2.69 7.58 -13.31
CA GLY A 28 -1.83 6.76 -12.47
C GLY A 28 -2.29 6.74 -11.02
N LEU A 29 -2.58 7.90 -10.42
CA LEU A 29 -3.09 7.99 -9.06
C LEU A 29 -4.49 7.40 -8.91
N THR A 30 -5.38 7.59 -9.89
CA THR A 30 -6.70 6.95 -9.90
C THR A 30 -6.56 5.42 -9.86
N SER A 31 -5.60 4.86 -10.60
CA SER A 31 -5.31 3.43 -10.58
C SER A 31 -4.75 2.95 -9.24
N LEU A 32 -4.06 3.82 -8.50
CA LEU A 32 -3.50 3.56 -7.16
C LEU A 32 -4.45 3.97 -6.01
N GLN A 33 -5.67 4.43 -6.28
CA GLN A 33 -6.60 4.94 -5.26
C GLN A 33 -6.93 3.91 -4.16
N HIS A 34 -6.85 2.62 -4.48
CA HIS A 34 -7.04 1.53 -3.50
C HIS A 34 -5.97 1.54 -2.40
N ARG A 35 -4.79 2.13 -2.64
CA ARG A 35 -3.70 2.24 -1.67
C ARG A 35 -3.88 3.41 -0.69
N GLY A 36 -4.54 4.49 -1.10
CA GLY A 36 -4.74 5.65 -0.24
C GLY A 36 -6.00 6.43 -0.60
N GLN A 37 -6.83 6.77 0.39
CA GLN A 37 -8.12 7.42 0.20
C GLN A 37 -8.34 8.65 1.10
N GLU A 38 -7.33 9.05 1.89
CA GLU A 38 -7.46 10.19 2.81
C GLU A 38 -7.08 11.51 2.18
N SER A 39 -5.98 11.51 1.45
CA SER A 39 -5.50 12.69 0.73
C SER A 39 -4.75 12.28 -0.53
N CYS A 40 -4.63 13.21 -1.45
CA CYS A 40 -3.84 13.03 -2.65
C CYS A 40 -3.29 14.36 -3.15
N GLY A 41 -2.35 14.29 -4.09
CA GLY A 41 -1.81 15.46 -4.73
C GLY A 41 -0.87 15.13 -5.86
N MET A 42 -0.53 16.16 -6.64
CA MET A 42 0.48 16.10 -7.67
C MET A 42 1.36 17.35 -7.66
N ALA A 43 2.59 17.19 -8.14
CA ALA A 43 3.52 18.27 -8.43
C ALA A 43 4.10 18.09 -9.83
N VAL A 44 4.17 19.17 -10.60
CA VAL A 44 4.70 19.16 -11.98
C VAL A 44 5.69 20.30 -12.19
N SER A 45 6.60 20.14 -13.15
CA SER A 45 7.53 21.18 -13.57
C SER A 45 7.78 21.09 -15.09
N ARG A 46 8.18 22.21 -15.67
CA ARG A 46 8.71 22.28 -17.04
C ARG A 46 10.23 22.24 -16.99
N THR A 47 10.83 21.26 -17.65
CA THR A 47 12.30 21.10 -17.68
C THR A 47 13.01 22.16 -18.53
N ASP A 48 12.31 22.79 -19.47
CA ASP A 48 12.75 23.88 -20.32
C ASP A 48 12.54 25.28 -19.71
N GLY A 49 11.85 25.36 -18.55
CA GLY A 49 11.59 26.62 -17.83
C GLY A 49 12.86 27.27 -17.28
N GLU A 50 12.97 28.60 -17.36
CA GLU A 50 14.17 29.38 -16.99
C GLU A 50 14.63 29.15 -15.54
N ARG A 51 13.70 28.90 -14.59
CA ARG A 51 13.99 28.69 -13.15
C ARG A 51 13.40 27.44 -12.54
N GLY A 52 12.84 26.53 -13.34
CA GLY A 52 12.30 25.27 -12.83
C GLY A 52 11.25 25.48 -11.73
N ASN A 53 10.17 26.20 -12.05
CA ASN A 53 9.06 26.40 -11.13
C ASN A 53 8.27 25.10 -10.96
N VAL A 54 8.03 24.67 -9.72
CA VAL A 54 7.21 23.51 -9.39
C VAL A 54 5.79 24.01 -9.07
N GLN A 55 4.83 23.61 -9.91
CA GLN A 55 3.41 23.78 -9.61
C GLN A 55 2.93 22.54 -8.84
N PHE A 56 2.10 22.70 -7.84
CA PHE A 56 1.52 21.59 -7.11
C PHE A 56 0.10 21.88 -6.64
N HIS A 57 -0.66 20.81 -6.48
CA HIS A 57 -1.98 20.84 -5.85
C HIS A 57 -2.16 19.57 -5.02
N LYS A 58 -2.60 19.71 -3.77
CA LYS A 58 -2.84 18.60 -2.84
C LYS A 58 -3.89 18.99 -1.82
N ASP A 59 -4.70 18.03 -1.39
CA ASP A 59 -5.72 18.23 -0.36
C ASP A 59 -6.21 16.89 0.20
N LEU A 60 -7.08 16.96 1.19
CA LEU A 60 -7.84 15.82 1.69
C LEU A 60 -8.91 15.42 0.68
N GLY A 61 -9.08 14.12 0.47
CA GLY A 61 -10.09 13.54 -0.42
C GLY A 61 -9.53 12.60 -1.46
N LEU A 62 -10.44 12.07 -2.28
CA LEU A 62 -10.11 11.15 -3.38
C LEU A 62 -9.50 11.92 -4.56
N VAL A 63 -8.78 11.20 -5.41
CA VAL A 63 -8.15 11.78 -6.63
C VAL A 63 -9.15 12.55 -7.47
N SER A 64 -10.37 12.02 -7.66
CA SER A 64 -11.43 12.69 -8.44
C SER A 64 -12.01 13.95 -7.79
N GLU A 65 -11.88 14.09 -6.47
CA GLU A 65 -12.38 15.22 -5.69
C GLU A 65 -11.33 16.34 -5.62
N VAL A 66 -10.07 15.97 -5.39
CA VAL A 66 -8.95 16.91 -5.23
C VAL A 66 -8.40 17.35 -6.58
N LEU A 67 -8.09 16.41 -7.46
CA LEU A 67 -7.50 16.66 -8.78
C LEU A 67 -8.61 16.79 -9.84
N ARG A 68 -9.50 17.75 -9.64
CA ARG A 68 -10.59 18.02 -10.59
C ARG A 68 -10.07 18.43 -11.96
N LYS A 69 -10.92 18.31 -12.97
CA LYS A 69 -10.56 18.58 -14.37
C LYS A 69 -9.96 19.97 -14.58
N ASP A 70 -10.47 20.98 -13.89
CA ASP A 70 -9.94 22.35 -13.92
C ASP A 70 -8.52 22.43 -13.33
N VAL A 71 -8.27 21.75 -12.20
CA VAL A 71 -6.95 21.66 -11.58
C VAL A 71 -5.95 21.00 -12.54
N VAL A 72 -6.27 19.81 -13.05
CA VAL A 72 -5.39 19.04 -13.94
C VAL A 72 -5.11 19.82 -15.23
N HIS A 73 -6.11 20.52 -15.79
CA HIS A 73 -5.97 21.30 -17.02
C HIS A 73 -5.03 22.50 -16.85
N ASN A 74 -5.02 23.11 -15.65
CA ASN A 74 -4.17 24.25 -15.37
C ASN A 74 -2.73 23.87 -14.96
N MET A 75 -2.47 22.59 -14.70
CA MET A 75 -1.12 22.11 -14.41
C MET A 75 -0.42 21.69 -15.71
N ASN A 76 0.75 22.27 -15.95
CA ASN A 76 1.53 22.02 -17.15
C ASN A 76 2.98 21.69 -16.83
N GLY A 77 3.40 20.50 -17.19
CA GLY A 77 4.76 20.02 -16.96
C GLY A 77 5.08 18.82 -17.86
N ASP A 78 6.36 18.62 -18.12
CA ASP A 78 6.90 17.44 -18.79
C ASP A 78 7.54 16.46 -17.81
N ILE A 79 7.69 16.87 -16.54
CA ILE A 79 8.11 16.05 -15.42
C ILE A 79 7.16 16.28 -14.23
N GLY A 80 6.82 15.22 -13.49
CA GLY A 80 5.94 15.35 -12.34
C GLY A 80 5.86 14.09 -11.50
N ILE A 81 5.34 14.27 -10.27
CA ILE A 81 5.09 13.21 -9.31
C ILE A 81 3.69 13.35 -8.70
N GLY A 82 3.17 12.25 -8.21
CA GLY A 82 1.89 12.21 -7.51
C GLY A 82 1.88 11.22 -6.36
N HIS A 83 0.92 11.40 -5.46
CA HIS A 83 0.77 10.60 -4.26
C HIS A 83 -0.70 10.40 -3.90
N VAL A 84 -1.04 9.20 -3.44
CA VAL A 84 -2.28 8.90 -2.71
C VAL A 84 -1.90 8.44 -1.31
N ARG A 85 -2.49 9.05 -0.27
CA ARG A 85 -2.11 8.84 1.12
C ARG A 85 -3.18 8.07 1.89
N TYR A 86 -2.68 7.16 2.70
CA TYR A 86 -3.34 6.69 3.90
C TYR A 86 -2.41 6.96 5.10
N SER A 87 -2.91 7.53 6.20
CA SER A 87 -2.07 7.87 7.35
C SER A 87 -1.72 6.62 8.15
N THR A 88 -0.45 6.22 8.09
CA THR A 88 0.17 5.26 9.00
C THR A 88 0.91 5.99 10.12
N THR A 89 1.42 7.19 9.81
CA THR A 89 2.09 8.10 10.73
C THR A 89 1.65 9.54 10.46
N GLY A 90 1.42 10.32 11.51
CA GLY A 90 0.97 11.70 11.44
C GLY A 90 -0.56 11.84 11.28
N GLU A 91 -1.05 13.03 11.58
CA GLU A 91 -2.48 13.35 11.55
C GLU A 91 -3.05 13.37 10.11
N SER A 92 -4.36 13.11 9.99
CA SER A 92 -5.08 13.27 8.71
C SER A 92 -5.49 14.72 8.51
N VAL A 93 -4.49 15.54 8.13
CA VAL A 93 -4.63 16.99 7.84
C VAL A 93 -4.02 17.32 6.48
N ALA A 94 -4.48 18.42 5.87
CA ALA A 94 -4.07 18.81 4.53
C ALA A 94 -2.55 19.09 4.41
N GLU A 95 -1.92 19.57 5.48
CA GLU A 95 -0.48 19.82 5.57
C GLU A 95 0.33 18.55 5.34
N ASN A 96 -0.17 17.41 5.83
CA ASN A 96 0.45 16.09 5.70
C ASN A 96 0.21 15.43 4.33
N ALA A 97 -0.67 16.00 3.49
CA ALA A 97 -0.85 15.51 2.13
C ALA A 97 0.44 15.65 1.31
N GLN A 98 0.68 14.69 0.43
CA GLN A 98 1.86 14.66 -0.43
C GLN A 98 1.45 14.85 -1.91
N PRO A 99 2.40 15.28 -2.78
CA PRO A 99 3.84 15.47 -2.57
C PRO A 99 4.16 16.63 -1.61
N LEU A 100 5.26 16.45 -0.84
CA LEU A 100 5.86 17.55 -0.11
C LEU A 100 6.72 18.37 -1.07
N VAL A 101 6.46 19.67 -1.17
CA VAL A 101 7.21 20.58 -2.05
C VAL A 101 7.98 21.57 -1.19
N LEU A 102 9.31 21.56 -1.34
CA LEU A 102 10.23 22.42 -0.61
C LEU A 102 10.99 23.33 -1.59
N SER A 103 11.13 24.59 -1.20
CA SER A 103 12.05 25.52 -1.87
C SER A 103 13.25 25.77 -0.96
N TYR A 104 14.44 25.63 -1.51
CA TYR A 104 15.70 25.80 -0.77
C TYR A 104 16.78 26.43 -1.68
N ILE A 105 17.97 26.68 -1.13
CA ILE A 105 19.03 27.46 -1.81
C ILE A 105 19.44 26.93 -3.22
N LYS A 106 19.23 25.65 -3.51
CA LYS A 106 19.56 25.03 -4.81
C LYS A 106 18.35 24.89 -5.74
N GLY A 107 17.19 25.39 -5.37
CA GLY A 107 15.95 25.36 -6.16
C GLY A 107 14.80 24.68 -5.42
N SER A 108 13.97 23.94 -6.14
CA SER A 108 12.81 23.24 -5.59
C SER A 108 13.01 21.73 -5.62
N LEU A 109 12.38 21.07 -4.65
CA LEU A 109 12.31 19.62 -4.50
C LEU A 109 10.86 19.23 -4.21
N ALA A 110 10.37 18.19 -4.86
CA ALA A 110 9.11 17.54 -4.50
C ALA A 110 9.38 16.07 -4.14
N LEU A 111 8.72 15.56 -3.10
CA LEU A 111 8.88 14.21 -2.58
C LEU A 111 7.52 13.54 -2.40
N ALA A 112 7.36 12.33 -2.92
CA ALA A 112 6.30 11.38 -2.62
C ALA A 112 6.92 10.13 -1.96
N HIS A 113 6.37 9.72 -0.82
CA HIS A 113 6.88 8.63 0.01
C HIS A 113 5.77 7.62 0.32
N ASN A 114 6.00 6.37 0.02
CA ASN A 114 5.24 5.23 0.53
C ASN A 114 6.10 4.46 1.52
N GLY A 115 5.69 4.40 2.76
CA GLY A 115 6.39 3.66 3.80
C GLY A 115 6.40 4.34 5.17
N ASN A 116 7.31 3.88 6.03
CA ASN A 116 7.54 4.43 7.36
C ASN A 116 8.99 4.20 7.81
N LEU A 117 9.59 5.22 8.41
CA LEU A 117 10.93 5.14 8.97
C LEU A 117 10.87 4.79 10.45
N VAL A 118 11.81 3.94 10.89
CA VAL A 118 11.96 3.56 12.30
C VAL A 118 12.96 4.44 13.06
N ASN A 119 13.68 5.33 12.38
CA ASN A 119 14.64 6.25 13.01
C ASN A 119 14.28 7.73 12.81
N THR A 120 13.00 8.02 12.59
CA THR A 120 12.48 9.37 12.32
C THR A 120 12.88 10.37 13.40
N GLU A 121 12.66 10.04 14.68
CA GLU A 121 12.89 10.95 15.80
C GLU A 121 14.37 11.33 15.93
N ALA A 122 15.30 10.37 15.79
CA ALA A 122 16.72 10.66 15.82
C ALA A 122 17.15 11.59 14.69
N LEU A 123 16.67 11.33 13.46
CA LEU A 123 16.97 12.16 12.30
C LEU A 123 16.34 13.55 12.40
N LYS A 124 15.12 13.66 12.92
CA LYS A 124 14.43 14.92 13.16
C LYS A 124 15.16 15.76 14.19
N TRP A 125 15.62 15.14 15.25
CA TRP A 125 16.41 15.81 16.29
C TRP A 125 17.69 16.44 15.74
N GLU A 126 18.45 15.72 14.90
CA GLU A 126 19.62 16.27 14.21
C GLU A 126 19.32 17.52 13.38
N LEU A 127 18.15 17.57 12.75
CA LEU A 127 17.71 18.71 11.94
C LEU A 127 17.30 19.89 12.83
N ILE A 128 16.55 19.66 13.91
CA ILE A 128 16.10 20.68 14.86
C ILE A 128 17.31 21.40 15.49
N GLN A 129 18.36 20.66 15.88
CA GLN A 129 19.58 21.24 16.42
C GLN A 129 20.30 22.19 15.45
N THR A 130 20.07 22.05 14.14
CA THR A 130 20.59 22.96 13.11
C THR A 130 19.59 24.03 12.67
N GLY A 131 18.48 24.19 13.38
CA GLY A 131 17.47 25.25 13.17
C GLY A 131 16.37 24.88 12.18
N ALA A 132 16.17 23.60 11.83
CA ALA A 132 15.05 23.20 10.99
C ALA A 132 13.71 23.40 11.72
N ILE A 133 12.72 23.91 10.99
CA ILE A 133 11.34 24.12 11.47
C ILE A 133 10.44 23.18 10.66
N PHE A 134 9.74 22.28 11.32
CA PHE A 134 8.84 21.31 10.72
C PHE A 134 7.41 21.86 10.66
N HIS A 135 6.74 21.60 9.54
CA HIS A 135 5.36 22.03 9.29
C HIS A 135 4.39 20.84 9.27
N THR A 136 4.91 19.62 9.16
CA THR A 136 4.12 18.40 9.15
C THR A 136 4.50 17.48 10.31
N THR A 137 3.67 16.49 10.56
CA THR A 137 3.94 15.43 11.55
C THR A 137 4.45 14.14 10.90
N THR A 138 4.84 14.20 9.61
CA THR A 138 5.25 13.03 8.83
C THR A 138 6.77 12.84 8.79
N ASP A 139 7.21 11.60 8.74
CA ASP A 139 8.61 11.23 8.47
C ASP A 139 9.09 11.66 7.08
N SER A 140 8.17 11.81 6.14
CA SER A 140 8.45 12.27 4.77
C SER A 140 9.09 13.66 4.75
N GLU A 141 8.70 14.57 5.66
CA GLU A 141 9.32 15.89 5.79
C GLU A 141 10.76 15.77 6.29
N VAL A 142 11.02 14.85 7.22
CA VAL A 142 12.38 14.56 7.70
C VAL A 142 13.28 14.10 6.54
N ILE A 143 12.77 13.19 5.68
CA ILE A 143 13.50 12.74 4.48
C ILE A 143 13.80 13.93 3.54
N ALA A 144 12.79 14.76 3.25
CA ALA A 144 12.92 15.89 2.35
C ALA A 144 13.94 16.92 2.86
N PHE A 145 13.93 17.21 4.16
CA PHE A 145 14.91 18.10 4.79
C PHE A 145 16.33 17.53 4.77
N HIS A 146 16.50 16.23 5.00
CA HIS A 146 17.82 15.60 4.89
C HIS A 146 18.36 15.68 3.46
N ILE A 147 17.53 15.42 2.43
CA ILE A 147 17.93 15.58 1.02
C ILE A 147 18.33 17.03 0.75
N ALA A 148 17.56 18.02 1.22
CA ALA A 148 17.86 19.43 1.02
C ALA A 148 19.19 19.82 1.70
N ARG A 149 19.43 19.33 2.93
CA ARG A 149 20.68 19.57 3.68
C ARG A 149 21.90 18.94 2.97
N GLU A 150 21.78 17.68 2.60
CA GLU A 150 22.87 16.98 1.88
C GLU A 150 23.14 17.63 0.52
N ARG A 151 22.12 18.16 -0.17
CA ARG A 151 22.28 18.82 -1.47
C ARG A 151 23.09 20.10 -1.39
N VAL A 152 23.16 20.78 -0.25
CA VAL A 152 24.06 21.94 -0.08
C VAL A 152 25.52 21.55 -0.27
N HIS A 153 25.90 20.35 0.16
CA HIS A 153 27.28 19.84 0.15
C HIS A 153 27.53 18.80 -0.96
N SER A 154 26.55 18.45 -1.74
CA SER A 154 26.66 17.50 -2.85
C SER A 154 26.65 18.21 -4.20
N ALA A 155 27.39 17.68 -5.18
CA ALA A 155 27.44 18.22 -6.53
C ALA A 155 26.07 18.09 -7.26
N THR A 156 25.35 17.00 -6.98
CA THR A 156 24.07 16.68 -7.65
C THR A 156 22.98 16.30 -6.63
N VAL A 157 21.71 16.31 -7.07
CA VAL A 157 20.58 15.90 -6.22
C VAL A 157 20.59 14.39 -6.01
N GLU A 158 20.97 13.60 -6.99
CA GLU A 158 21.09 12.15 -6.88
C GLU A 158 22.15 11.73 -5.84
N GLU A 159 23.26 12.46 -5.74
CA GLU A 159 24.26 12.26 -4.68
C GLU A 159 23.67 12.58 -3.29
N ALA A 160 22.90 13.65 -3.18
CA ALA A 160 22.22 14.01 -1.92
C ALA A 160 21.18 12.95 -1.52
N VAL A 161 20.40 12.44 -2.47
CA VAL A 161 19.48 11.32 -2.24
C VAL A 161 20.24 10.10 -1.78
N HIS A 162 21.34 9.73 -2.42
CA HIS A 162 22.17 8.58 -2.04
C HIS A 162 22.66 8.69 -0.59
N LYS A 163 23.21 9.83 -0.20
CA LYS A 163 23.66 10.08 1.19
C LYS A 163 22.52 10.05 2.20
N THR A 164 21.31 10.47 1.79
CA THR A 164 20.13 10.43 2.67
C THR A 164 19.64 8.99 2.86
N VAL A 165 19.53 8.20 1.79
CA VAL A 165 19.04 6.82 1.90
C VAL A 165 20.01 5.88 2.62
N GLU A 166 21.30 6.24 2.73
CA GLU A 166 22.24 5.54 3.62
C GLU A 166 21.98 5.78 5.11
N LYS A 167 21.30 6.90 5.46
CA LYS A 167 21.00 7.27 6.85
C LYS A 167 19.64 6.81 7.32
N ILE A 168 18.64 6.84 6.44
CA ILE A 168 17.27 6.46 6.81
C ILE A 168 17.13 4.95 6.97
N ARG A 169 16.33 4.53 7.96
CA ARG A 169 16.02 3.13 8.25
C ARG A 169 14.52 2.94 8.29
N GLY A 170 14.02 1.92 7.63
CA GLY A 170 12.59 1.61 7.54
C GLY A 170 12.24 0.96 6.20
N GLY A 171 10.94 0.82 5.94
CA GLY A 171 10.42 0.47 4.64
C GLY A 171 10.08 1.74 3.86
N TYR A 172 10.60 1.90 2.64
CA TYR A 172 10.29 3.06 1.83
C TYR A 172 10.37 2.81 0.33
N ALA A 173 9.45 3.43 -0.41
CA ALA A 173 9.57 3.72 -1.82
C ALA A 173 9.43 5.23 -2.00
N LEU A 174 10.47 5.87 -2.52
CA LEU A 174 10.53 7.31 -2.73
C LEU A 174 10.44 7.64 -4.20
N VAL A 175 9.60 8.60 -4.56
CA VAL A 175 9.62 9.25 -5.87
C VAL A 175 9.88 10.74 -5.64
N ILE A 176 11.02 11.21 -6.17
CA ILE A 176 11.56 12.52 -5.90
C ILE A 176 11.69 13.26 -7.22
N MET A 177 11.27 14.52 -7.25
CA MET A 177 11.41 15.40 -8.39
C MET A 177 12.19 16.64 -8.02
N SER A 178 13.24 16.93 -8.77
CA SER A 178 13.72 18.30 -8.95
C SER A 178 13.18 18.85 -10.29
N PRO A 179 13.28 20.13 -10.58
CA PRO A 179 12.72 20.67 -11.83
C PRO A 179 13.20 20.01 -13.13
N ARG A 180 14.28 19.22 -13.10
CA ARG A 180 14.90 18.61 -14.29
C ARG A 180 15.26 17.13 -14.12
N LYS A 181 14.92 16.51 -13.00
CA LYS A 181 15.28 15.10 -12.74
C LYS A 181 14.15 14.42 -11.97
N LEU A 182 13.83 13.22 -12.40
CA LEU A 182 12.95 12.30 -11.66
C LEU A 182 13.82 11.19 -11.08
N ILE A 183 13.66 10.93 -9.79
CA ILE A 183 14.46 9.94 -9.05
C ILE A 183 13.50 9.00 -8.34
N GLY A 184 13.75 7.69 -8.48
CA GLY A 184 13.10 6.65 -7.68
C GLY A 184 14.12 6.00 -6.76
N ALA A 185 13.76 5.75 -5.50
CA ALA A 185 14.60 5.01 -4.57
C ALA A 185 13.76 3.98 -3.80
N ARG A 186 14.26 2.76 -3.68
CA ARG A 186 13.61 1.66 -2.96
C ARG A 186 14.45 1.24 -1.77
N ASP A 187 13.81 0.91 -0.65
CA ASP A 187 14.50 0.46 0.55
C ASP A 187 15.35 -0.81 0.31
N PRO A 188 16.45 -1.01 1.07
CA PRO A 188 17.41 -2.08 0.80
C PRO A 188 16.90 -3.48 1.12
N TYR A 189 15.74 -3.61 1.77
CA TYR A 189 15.09 -4.89 2.04
C TYR A 189 14.03 -5.22 0.99
N GLY A 190 13.54 -4.22 0.24
CA GLY A 190 12.44 -4.36 -0.71
C GLY A 190 11.08 -4.44 -0.03
N LEU A 191 10.95 -3.88 1.17
CA LEU A 191 9.70 -3.86 1.94
C LEU A 191 8.57 -3.18 1.17
N LYS A 192 8.86 -2.04 0.51
CA LYS A 192 7.87 -1.33 -0.28
C LYS A 192 8.11 -1.52 -1.78
N PRO A 193 7.03 -1.66 -2.57
CA PRO A 193 7.16 -1.87 -4.00
C PRO A 193 7.43 -0.57 -4.75
N LEU A 194 8.21 -0.67 -5.82
CA LEU A 194 8.41 0.38 -6.81
C LEU A 194 8.78 -0.26 -8.15
N CYS A 195 8.09 0.11 -9.21
CA CYS A 195 8.35 -0.41 -10.55
C CYS A 195 8.62 0.73 -11.57
N LEU A 196 9.26 0.35 -12.66
CA LEU A 196 9.64 1.20 -13.78
C LEU A 196 8.90 0.75 -15.03
N GLY A 197 8.31 1.71 -15.74
CA GLY A 197 7.73 1.53 -17.06
C GLY A 197 8.20 2.58 -18.05
N LYS A 198 7.81 2.40 -19.30
CA LYS A 198 8.09 3.32 -20.40
C LYS A 198 6.91 3.40 -21.36
N ARG A 199 6.58 4.61 -21.81
CA ARG A 199 5.66 4.88 -22.90
C ARG A 199 6.33 5.87 -23.85
N ASP A 200 6.60 5.44 -25.08
CA ASP A 200 7.39 6.23 -26.04
C ASP A 200 8.73 6.70 -25.42
N ASN A 201 8.95 7.99 -25.29
CA ASN A 201 10.10 8.57 -24.60
C ASN A 201 9.82 8.98 -23.14
N ALA A 202 8.64 8.66 -22.59
CA ALA A 202 8.32 8.93 -21.20
C ALA A 202 8.70 7.74 -20.30
N TYR A 203 9.46 7.99 -19.24
CA TYR A 203 9.70 7.03 -18.16
C TYR A 203 8.69 7.22 -17.04
N VAL A 204 8.20 6.11 -16.50
CA VAL A 204 7.19 6.09 -15.43
C VAL A 204 7.68 5.27 -14.25
N LEU A 205 7.53 5.82 -13.05
CA LEU A 205 7.75 5.13 -11.77
C LEU A 205 6.39 5.00 -11.05
N ALA A 206 6.10 3.84 -10.48
CA ALA A 206 4.85 3.63 -9.75
C ALA A 206 5.01 2.57 -8.66
N SER A 207 4.16 2.64 -7.63
CA SER A 207 4.08 1.58 -6.61
C SER A 207 3.66 0.23 -7.18
N GLU A 208 2.79 0.22 -8.21
CA GLU A 208 2.27 -1.00 -8.81
C GLU A 208 2.22 -0.92 -10.34
N SER A 209 2.39 -2.06 -11.01
CA SER A 209 2.36 -2.15 -12.47
C SER A 209 0.99 -1.82 -13.09
N CYS A 210 -0.11 -1.95 -12.35
CA CYS A 210 -1.44 -1.52 -12.81
C CYS A 210 -1.49 -0.01 -13.13
N ALA A 211 -0.71 0.81 -12.42
CA ALA A 211 -0.61 2.24 -12.70
C ALA A 211 0.16 2.53 -14.00
N LEU A 212 1.14 1.70 -14.36
CA LEU A 212 1.81 1.77 -15.67
C LEU A 212 0.82 1.49 -16.79
N THR A 213 0.06 0.41 -16.68
CA THR A 213 -0.97 0.03 -17.65
C THR A 213 -2.01 1.13 -17.83
N SER A 214 -2.44 1.81 -16.76
CA SER A 214 -3.45 2.86 -16.81
C SER A 214 -3.02 4.10 -17.60
N VAL A 215 -1.73 4.31 -17.77
CA VAL A 215 -1.16 5.42 -18.57
C VAL A 215 -0.58 4.96 -19.92
N GLY A 216 -0.81 3.70 -20.29
CA GLY A 216 -0.31 3.12 -21.53
C GLY A 216 1.22 2.88 -21.53
N ALA A 217 1.84 2.77 -20.35
CA ALA A 217 3.26 2.46 -20.25
C ALA A 217 3.48 0.94 -20.15
N GLU A 218 4.46 0.45 -20.88
CA GLU A 218 4.94 -0.92 -20.79
C GLU A 218 5.75 -1.10 -19.50
N PHE A 219 5.53 -2.21 -18.78
CA PHE A 219 6.34 -2.58 -17.63
C PHE A 219 7.72 -3.02 -18.08
N ILE A 220 8.76 -2.38 -17.57
CA ILE A 220 10.16 -2.74 -17.84
C ILE A 220 10.65 -3.73 -16.78
N ARG A 221 10.59 -3.33 -15.51
CA ARG A 221 11.02 -4.13 -14.35
C ARG A 221 10.63 -3.48 -13.03
N ASP A 222 10.72 -4.24 -11.98
CA ASP A 222 10.73 -3.68 -10.62
C ASP A 222 12.08 -2.96 -10.36
N ILE A 223 12.05 -1.95 -9.49
CA ILE A 223 13.26 -1.34 -8.93
C ILE A 223 13.79 -2.31 -7.87
N GLU A 224 15.07 -2.68 -7.98
CA GLU A 224 15.64 -3.63 -7.04
C GLU A 224 15.78 -3.04 -5.62
N PRO A 225 15.74 -3.89 -4.57
CA PRO A 225 16.02 -3.44 -3.22
C PRO A 225 17.37 -2.69 -3.12
N GLY A 226 17.34 -1.49 -2.50
CA GLY A 226 18.51 -0.62 -2.38
C GLY A 226 18.92 0.09 -3.67
N GLU A 227 18.13 0.02 -4.72
CA GLU A 227 18.39 0.71 -5.98
C GLU A 227 17.84 2.15 -5.99
N ILE A 228 18.62 3.04 -6.59
CA ILE A 228 18.25 4.43 -6.91
C ILE A 228 18.33 4.59 -8.42
N VAL A 229 17.22 4.92 -9.06
CA VAL A 229 17.14 5.27 -10.48
C VAL A 229 17.02 6.77 -10.63
N THR A 230 17.72 7.33 -11.58
CA THR A 230 17.68 8.75 -11.94
C THR A 230 17.37 8.90 -13.41
N ILE A 231 16.31 9.61 -13.73
CA ILE A 231 15.86 9.91 -15.09
C ILE A 231 16.14 11.39 -15.36
N THR A 232 16.85 11.64 -16.43
CA THR A 232 17.21 12.98 -16.91
C THR A 232 16.93 13.07 -18.39
N LYS A 233 17.12 14.25 -19.00
CA LYS A 233 17.06 14.41 -20.47
C LYS A 233 18.01 13.46 -21.22
N ASN A 234 19.04 12.94 -20.58
CA ASN A 234 20.01 12.00 -21.16
C ASN A 234 19.58 10.52 -20.94
N GLY A 235 18.36 10.27 -20.48
CA GLY A 235 17.83 8.94 -20.18
C GLY A 235 18.00 8.52 -18.73
N LEU A 236 17.86 7.22 -18.50
CA LEU A 236 17.86 6.57 -17.19
C LEU A 236 19.27 6.13 -16.78
N LYS A 237 19.61 6.38 -15.52
CA LYS A 237 20.79 5.83 -14.85
C LYS A 237 20.36 5.14 -13.55
N SER A 238 21.07 4.09 -13.18
CA SER A 238 20.86 3.34 -11.93
C SER A 238 22.13 3.32 -11.09
N SER A 239 21.94 3.38 -9.78
CA SER A 239 22.98 3.15 -8.78
C SER A 239 22.40 2.32 -7.64
N LYS A 240 23.24 1.62 -6.88
CA LYS A 240 22.82 0.80 -5.74
C LYS A 240 23.56 1.23 -4.49
N LEU A 241 22.90 1.04 -3.36
CA LEU A 241 23.56 1.16 -2.05
C LEU A 241 24.69 0.14 -1.93
N THR A 242 25.77 0.55 -1.28
CA THR A 242 26.97 -0.28 -1.11
C THR A 242 26.69 -1.46 -0.17
N GLU A 243 25.89 -1.23 0.88
CA GLU A 243 25.53 -2.26 1.84
C GLU A 243 24.39 -3.14 1.31
N LYS A 244 24.68 -4.42 1.11
CA LYS A 244 23.66 -5.42 0.74
C LYS A 244 22.93 -5.92 1.98
N LYS A 245 21.62 -5.84 1.98
CA LYS A 245 20.75 -6.43 3.01
C LYS A 245 20.10 -7.71 2.48
N LYS A 246 19.67 -8.58 3.40
CA LYS A 246 18.84 -9.73 3.07
C LYS A 246 17.46 -9.21 2.70
N HIS A 247 16.98 -9.52 1.50
CA HIS A 247 15.66 -9.07 1.05
C HIS A 247 14.54 -9.61 1.97
N ALA A 248 13.48 -8.83 2.13
CA ALA A 248 12.35 -9.15 2.99
C ALA A 248 11.11 -8.38 2.49
N HIS A 249 10.56 -8.82 1.35
CA HIS A 249 9.38 -8.19 0.74
C HIS A 249 8.17 -8.26 1.66
N CYS A 250 7.38 -7.20 1.78
CA CYS A 250 6.20 -7.21 2.64
C CYS A 250 5.20 -8.27 2.15
N VAL A 251 4.94 -9.27 2.98
CA VAL A 251 4.00 -10.36 2.64
C VAL A 251 2.58 -9.84 2.41
N PHE A 252 2.20 -8.75 3.10
CA PHE A 252 0.85 -8.24 3.06
C PHE A 252 0.50 -7.54 1.73
N GLU A 253 1.50 -7.13 0.97
CA GLU A 253 1.32 -6.71 -0.43
C GLU A 253 0.70 -7.85 -1.28
N TYR A 254 1.12 -9.09 -1.09
CA TYR A 254 0.62 -10.26 -1.83
C TYR A 254 -0.69 -10.81 -1.28
N ILE A 255 -0.98 -10.60 -0.01
CA ILE A 255 -2.22 -11.04 0.64
C ILE A 255 -3.36 -10.05 0.36
N TYR A 256 -3.11 -8.76 0.55
CA TYR A 256 -4.16 -7.75 0.58
C TYR A 256 -3.97 -6.59 -0.38
N PHE A 257 -2.90 -5.76 -0.22
CA PHE A 257 -2.83 -4.43 -0.82
C PHE A 257 -2.83 -4.42 -2.34
N ALA A 258 -1.95 -5.19 -2.97
CA ALA A 258 -1.75 -5.11 -4.40
C ALA A 258 -2.98 -5.56 -5.18
N ARG A 259 -3.29 -4.82 -6.25
CA ARG A 259 -4.36 -5.16 -7.19
C ARG A 259 -4.08 -6.47 -7.91
N LEU A 260 -5.14 -7.18 -8.26
CA LEU A 260 -5.06 -8.51 -8.90
C LEU A 260 -4.34 -8.50 -10.24
N ASP A 261 -4.43 -7.40 -10.97
CA ASP A 261 -3.81 -7.19 -12.28
C ASP A 261 -2.36 -6.69 -12.19
N SER A 262 -1.83 -6.52 -10.98
CA SER A 262 -0.44 -6.14 -10.76
C SER A 262 0.52 -7.31 -10.80
N THR A 263 1.74 -7.04 -11.30
CA THR A 263 2.92 -7.88 -11.12
C THR A 263 3.90 -7.13 -10.23
N MET A 264 4.46 -7.80 -9.22
CA MET A 264 5.35 -7.22 -8.23
C MET A 264 6.47 -8.21 -7.91
N ASP A 265 7.71 -7.75 -8.03
CA ASP A 265 8.91 -8.59 -7.83
C ASP A 265 8.85 -9.93 -8.61
N GLY A 266 8.34 -9.86 -9.85
CA GLY A 266 8.18 -11.00 -10.75
C GLY A 266 6.97 -11.90 -10.43
N VAL A 267 6.17 -11.60 -9.41
CA VAL A 267 5.00 -12.40 -9.00
C VAL A 267 3.71 -11.72 -9.44
N LYS A 268 2.87 -12.43 -10.16
CA LYS A 268 1.51 -12.00 -10.48
C LYS A 268 0.63 -12.14 -9.22
N ILE A 269 0.01 -11.05 -8.79
CA ILE A 269 -0.77 -10.99 -7.56
C ILE A 269 -1.96 -11.95 -7.59
N TYR A 270 -2.68 -12.02 -8.71
CA TYR A 270 -3.77 -12.98 -8.87
C TYR A 270 -3.32 -14.42 -8.59
N ASP A 271 -2.19 -14.84 -9.20
CA ASP A 271 -1.68 -16.21 -9.03
C ASP A 271 -1.22 -16.47 -7.59
N ALA A 272 -0.65 -15.48 -6.92
CA ALA A 272 -0.27 -15.60 -5.51
C ALA A 272 -1.50 -15.84 -4.62
N LYS A 273 -2.56 -15.06 -4.79
CA LYS A 273 -3.81 -15.22 -4.01
C LYS A 273 -4.50 -16.56 -4.30
N ILE A 274 -4.49 -17.05 -5.55
CA ILE A 274 -4.99 -18.39 -5.88
C ILE A 274 -4.18 -19.47 -5.16
N ARG A 275 -2.83 -19.41 -5.18
CA ARG A 275 -1.96 -20.36 -4.44
C ARG A 275 -2.26 -20.35 -2.95
N GLY A 276 -2.47 -19.15 -2.36
CA GLY A 276 -2.88 -19.01 -0.97
C GLY A 276 -4.18 -19.75 -0.65
N GLY A 277 -5.20 -19.60 -1.49
CA GLY A 277 -6.46 -20.30 -1.35
C GLY A 277 -6.32 -21.82 -1.43
N LYS A 278 -5.51 -22.33 -2.36
CA LYS A 278 -5.20 -23.77 -2.47
C LYS A 278 -4.52 -24.32 -1.21
N SER A 279 -3.58 -23.56 -0.65
CA SER A 279 -2.90 -23.94 0.59
C SER A 279 -3.87 -24.02 1.78
N LEU A 280 -4.82 -23.07 1.86
CA LEU A 280 -5.88 -23.09 2.89
C LEU A 280 -6.77 -24.35 2.77
N ALA A 281 -7.15 -24.74 1.57
CA ALA A 281 -7.96 -25.94 1.36
C ALA A 281 -7.24 -27.22 1.81
N LYS A 282 -5.93 -27.31 1.55
CA LYS A 282 -5.11 -28.44 2.02
C LYS A 282 -4.98 -28.49 3.53
N SER A 283 -4.81 -27.32 4.16
CA SER A 283 -4.59 -27.22 5.62
C SER A 283 -5.87 -27.42 6.41
N TYR A 284 -7.01 -26.97 5.89
CA TYR A 284 -8.29 -26.93 6.60
C TYR A 284 -9.44 -27.42 5.72
N PRO A 285 -9.42 -28.70 5.31
CA PRO A 285 -10.52 -29.29 4.57
C PRO A 285 -11.80 -29.29 5.41
N VAL A 286 -12.94 -29.13 4.78
CA VAL A 286 -14.25 -29.18 5.42
C VAL A 286 -15.30 -29.62 4.42
N GLU A 287 -16.35 -30.31 4.89
CA GLU A 287 -17.52 -30.60 4.08
C GLU A 287 -18.42 -29.35 4.00
N ALA A 288 -18.59 -28.83 2.81
CA ALA A 288 -19.42 -27.67 2.55
C ALA A 288 -20.06 -27.71 1.16
N ASP A 289 -21.04 -26.87 0.94
CA ASP A 289 -21.84 -26.85 -0.28
C ASP A 289 -21.45 -25.67 -1.20
N LEU A 290 -20.75 -24.68 -0.64
CA LEU A 290 -20.37 -23.46 -1.34
C LEU A 290 -19.08 -22.86 -0.76
N VAL A 291 -18.16 -22.42 -1.64
CA VAL A 291 -17.05 -21.55 -1.29
C VAL A 291 -17.36 -20.14 -1.79
N THR A 292 -17.18 -19.15 -0.94
CA THR A 292 -17.31 -17.72 -1.28
C THR A 292 -16.20 -16.90 -0.64
N GLY A 293 -15.90 -15.74 -1.21
CA GLY A 293 -14.95 -14.78 -0.64
C GLY A 293 -15.63 -13.49 -0.21
N VAL A 294 -15.03 -12.85 0.77
CA VAL A 294 -15.41 -11.47 1.12
C VAL A 294 -14.98 -10.54 -0.03
N PRO A 295 -15.90 -9.79 -0.64
CA PRO A 295 -15.56 -8.87 -1.74
C PRO A 295 -14.70 -7.68 -1.26
N GLU A 296 -13.62 -7.35 -1.96
CA GLU A 296 -13.09 -8.00 -3.17
C GLU A 296 -11.84 -8.84 -2.87
N SER A 297 -11.17 -8.59 -1.75
CA SER A 297 -9.85 -9.16 -1.38
C SER A 297 -9.86 -10.69 -1.21
N GLY A 298 -10.94 -11.23 -0.62
CA GLY A 298 -11.09 -12.66 -0.37
C GLY A 298 -11.47 -13.51 -1.60
N LEU A 299 -11.98 -12.89 -2.68
CA LEU A 299 -12.52 -13.63 -3.84
C LEU A 299 -11.48 -14.52 -4.55
N PRO A 300 -10.24 -14.06 -4.83
CA PRO A 300 -9.25 -14.91 -5.50
C PRO A 300 -8.81 -16.10 -4.63
N ALA A 301 -8.60 -15.86 -3.33
CA ALA A 301 -8.26 -16.95 -2.40
C ALA A 301 -9.41 -17.96 -2.28
N ALA A 302 -10.67 -17.49 -2.25
CA ALA A 302 -11.85 -18.36 -2.30
C ALA A 302 -11.91 -19.20 -3.59
N LYS A 303 -11.57 -18.60 -4.73
CA LYS A 303 -11.47 -19.33 -6.01
C LYS A 303 -10.39 -20.42 -5.92
N GLY A 304 -9.21 -20.10 -5.38
CA GLY A 304 -8.14 -21.10 -5.16
C GLY A 304 -8.56 -22.21 -4.21
N TYR A 305 -9.27 -21.89 -3.13
CA TYR A 305 -9.82 -22.87 -2.19
C TYR A 305 -10.81 -23.81 -2.90
N SER A 306 -11.72 -23.27 -3.70
CA SER A 306 -12.69 -24.05 -4.50
C SER A 306 -12.01 -24.99 -5.49
N GLU A 307 -10.99 -24.54 -6.20
CA GLU A 307 -10.24 -25.36 -7.17
C GLU A 307 -9.55 -26.57 -6.52
N GLU A 308 -9.02 -26.38 -5.31
CA GLU A 308 -8.31 -27.45 -4.60
C GLU A 308 -9.25 -28.41 -3.89
N SER A 309 -10.32 -27.87 -3.26
CA SER A 309 -11.28 -28.69 -2.49
C SER A 309 -12.33 -29.38 -3.34
N GLY A 310 -12.56 -28.92 -4.58
CA GLY A 310 -13.66 -29.36 -5.43
C GLY A 310 -15.06 -28.84 -5.04
N ILE A 311 -15.16 -28.04 -3.95
CA ILE A 311 -16.41 -27.42 -3.53
C ILE A 311 -16.73 -26.26 -4.48
N PRO A 312 -17.98 -26.14 -5.00
CA PRO A 312 -18.35 -25.09 -5.95
C PRO A 312 -18.09 -23.67 -5.42
N PHE A 313 -17.52 -22.80 -6.27
CA PHE A 313 -17.39 -21.37 -6.01
C PHE A 313 -18.67 -20.63 -6.36
N GLY A 314 -19.07 -19.64 -5.54
CA GLY A 314 -20.18 -18.75 -5.86
C GLY A 314 -20.13 -17.44 -5.08
N PHE A 315 -20.87 -16.46 -5.55
CA PHE A 315 -20.97 -15.16 -4.89
C PHE A 315 -22.09 -15.20 -3.84
N ALA A 316 -21.74 -15.19 -2.53
CA ALA A 316 -22.71 -15.04 -1.46
C ALA A 316 -23.04 -13.57 -1.17
N PHE A 317 -22.14 -12.65 -1.55
CA PHE A 317 -22.29 -11.23 -1.33
C PHE A 317 -22.32 -10.45 -2.66
N TYR A 318 -23.12 -9.42 -2.68
CA TYR A 318 -23.11 -8.38 -3.70
C TYR A 318 -22.57 -7.08 -3.10
N LYS A 319 -21.50 -6.54 -3.68
CA LYS A 319 -20.91 -5.25 -3.29
C LYS A 319 -21.48 -4.15 -4.17
N ASN A 320 -22.07 -3.12 -3.54
CA ASN A 320 -22.54 -1.94 -4.26
C ASN A 320 -21.34 -1.05 -4.64
N SER A 321 -20.95 -1.08 -5.90
CA SER A 321 -19.80 -0.32 -6.45
C SER A 321 -20.04 1.20 -6.50
N TYR A 322 -21.27 1.66 -6.39
CA TYR A 322 -21.62 3.09 -6.39
C TYR A 322 -21.46 3.75 -5.02
N ILE A 323 -21.31 2.95 -3.95
CA ILE A 323 -21.06 3.46 -2.61
C ILE A 323 -19.57 3.36 -2.33
N GLY A 324 -18.89 4.51 -2.43
CA GLY A 324 -17.49 4.64 -2.04
C GLY A 324 -17.25 4.32 -0.56
N ARG A 325 -15.99 4.26 -0.11
CA ARG A 325 -15.68 4.27 1.33
C ARG A 325 -16.13 5.61 1.89
N THR A 326 -17.20 5.60 2.64
CA THR A 326 -17.66 6.77 3.40
C THR A 326 -16.66 7.04 4.51
N PHE A 327 -16.11 8.25 4.54
CA PHE A 327 -15.35 8.78 5.66
C PHE A 327 -16.11 8.54 6.97
N ILE A 328 -15.36 8.38 8.05
CA ILE A 328 -15.78 8.03 9.40
C ILE A 328 -17.13 8.70 9.75
N LYS A 329 -18.17 7.89 9.82
CA LYS A 329 -19.44 8.36 10.37
C LYS A 329 -19.36 8.35 11.89
N PRO A 330 -19.84 9.42 12.57
CA PRO A 330 -19.59 9.61 14.01
C PRO A 330 -20.32 8.61 14.92
N THR A 331 -21.40 7.97 14.47
CA THR A 331 -22.19 7.09 15.34
C THR A 331 -22.10 5.62 14.95
N GLN A 332 -22.24 4.71 15.96
CA GLN A 332 -22.24 3.26 15.77
C GLN A 332 -23.38 2.82 14.83
N GLN A 333 -24.58 3.40 14.99
CA GLN A 333 -25.76 3.10 14.18
C GLN A 333 -25.60 3.46 12.69
N GLU A 334 -24.90 4.56 12.40
CA GLU A 334 -24.58 4.95 11.01
C GLU A 334 -23.50 4.06 10.38
N ARG A 335 -22.60 3.50 11.21
CA ARG A 335 -21.59 2.52 10.74
C ARG A 335 -22.24 1.20 10.36
N GLU A 336 -23.18 0.69 11.16
CA GLU A 336 -23.95 -0.54 10.89
C GLU A 336 -24.82 -0.40 9.64
N SER A 337 -25.59 0.69 9.54
CA SER A 337 -26.35 1.01 8.33
C SER A 337 -25.49 1.11 7.07
N SER A 338 -24.26 1.58 7.19
CA SER A 338 -23.31 1.70 6.07
C SER A 338 -22.80 0.34 5.58
N VAL A 339 -22.70 -0.67 6.44
CA VAL A 339 -22.31 -2.03 6.04
C VAL A 339 -23.38 -2.65 5.16
N HIS A 340 -24.64 -2.58 5.57
CA HIS A 340 -25.79 -3.10 4.78
C HIS A 340 -25.95 -2.40 3.44
N LEU A 341 -25.66 -1.09 3.36
CA LEU A 341 -25.69 -0.35 2.09
C LEU A 341 -24.58 -0.78 1.12
N LYS A 342 -23.44 -1.19 1.64
CA LYS A 342 -22.28 -1.57 0.82
C LYS A 342 -22.26 -3.02 0.41
N LEU A 343 -22.77 -3.90 1.27
CA LEU A 343 -22.69 -5.35 1.08
C LEU A 343 -24.07 -5.96 1.37
N SER A 344 -24.60 -6.70 0.42
CA SER A 344 -25.87 -7.43 0.55
C SER A 344 -25.63 -8.92 0.36
N VAL A 345 -26.31 -9.76 1.15
CA VAL A 345 -26.26 -11.22 0.98
C VAL A 345 -27.22 -11.66 -0.11
N LEU A 346 -26.79 -12.58 -0.96
CA LEU A 346 -27.63 -13.22 -1.99
C LEU A 346 -28.32 -14.44 -1.35
N GLU A 347 -29.50 -14.23 -0.75
CA GLU A 347 -30.26 -15.27 -0.02
C GLU A 347 -30.48 -16.55 -0.84
N SER A 348 -30.80 -16.43 -2.13
CA SER A 348 -31.00 -17.57 -3.04
C SER A 348 -29.76 -18.46 -3.20
N VAL A 349 -28.56 -17.90 -2.97
CA VAL A 349 -27.28 -18.63 -3.05
C VAL A 349 -26.92 -19.27 -1.71
N VAL A 350 -27.32 -18.67 -0.60
CA VAL A 350 -26.85 -18.95 0.77
C VAL A 350 -27.77 -19.93 1.50
N LYS A 351 -29.10 -19.77 1.34
CA LYS A 351 -30.12 -20.44 2.13
C LYS A 351 -29.97 -21.97 2.14
N GLY A 352 -29.88 -22.53 3.34
CA GLY A 352 -29.78 -23.96 3.59
C GLY A 352 -28.43 -24.58 3.32
N LYS A 353 -27.39 -23.79 2.97
CA LYS A 353 -26.05 -24.29 2.63
C LYS A 353 -25.05 -24.16 3.77
N ARG A 354 -24.07 -25.06 3.78
CA ARG A 354 -22.83 -24.97 4.54
C ARG A 354 -21.84 -24.18 3.68
N ILE A 355 -21.27 -23.11 4.21
CA ILE A 355 -20.50 -22.12 3.45
C ILE A 355 -19.07 -22.09 3.96
N VAL A 356 -18.09 -22.16 3.05
CA VAL A 356 -16.72 -21.74 3.33
C VAL A 356 -16.60 -20.26 2.94
N LEU A 357 -16.41 -19.39 3.95
CA LEU A 357 -16.18 -17.96 3.80
C LEU A 357 -14.68 -17.69 3.86
N VAL A 358 -14.10 -17.17 2.78
CA VAL A 358 -12.67 -16.84 2.70
C VAL A 358 -12.50 -15.32 2.80
N ASP A 359 -11.60 -14.86 3.69
CA ASP A 359 -11.20 -13.46 3.80
C ASP A 359 -9.68 -13.34 3.85
N ASP A 360 -9.16 -12.11 3.73
CA ASP A 360 -7.72 -11.87 3.76
C ASP A 360 -7.14 -11.92 5.19
N SER A 361 -7.80 -11.32 6.17
CA SER A 361 -7.25 -11.13 7.50
C SER A 361 -8.32 -10.88 8.59
N ILE A 362 -7.98 -11.19 9.84
CA ILE A 362 -8.74 -10.78 11.02
C ILE A 362 -7.82 -9.96 11.93
N VAL A 363 -8.17 -8.68 12.15
CA VAL A 363 -7.46 -7.78 13.08
C VAL A 363 -8.21 -7.68 14.41
N ARG A 364 -9.44 -7.18 14.38
CA ARG A 364 -10.32 -6.98 15.57
C ARG A 364 -11.51 -7.93 15.63
N GLY A 365 -11.80 -8.65 14.56
CA GLY A 365 -12.89 -9.65 14.48
C GLY A 365 -14.30 -9.09 14.22
N THR A 366 -14.55 -7.80 14.41
CA THR A 366 -15.90 -7.21 14.28
C THR A 366 -16.48 -7.30 12.88
N THR A 367 -15.68 -7.08 11.85
CA THR A 367 -16.11 -7.14 10.44
C THR A 367 -16.56 -8.54 10.06
N ILE A 368 -15.72 -9.54 10.34
CA ILE A 368 -16.04 -10.93 9.98
C ILE A 368 -17.22 -11.46 10.77
N ALA A 369 -17.37 -11.07 12.06
CA ALA A 369 -18.53 -11.42 12.88
C ALA A 369 -19.85 -10.91 12.27
N ASN A 370 -19.86 -9.67 11.79
CA ASN A 370 -21.03 -9.09 11.11
C ASN A 370 -21.35 -9.83 9.79
N LEU A 371 -20.34 -10.21 9.01
CA LEU A 371 -20.54 -10.97 7.77
C LEU A 371 -21.11 -12.36 8.04
N ILE A 372 -20.64 -13.05 9.09
CA ILE A 372 -21.17 -14.33 9.52
C ILE A 372 -22.64 -14.20 9.97
N HIS A 373 -22.93 -13.16 10.74
CA HIS A 373 -24.30 -12.87 11.17
C HIS A 373 -25.23 -12.68 9.98
N MET A 374 -24.86 -11.85 9.02
CA MET A 374 -25.64 -11.63 7.78
C MET A 374 -25.88 -12.93 6.99
N LEU A 375 -24.86 -13.82 6.88
CA LEU A 375 -25.03 -15.11 6.21
C LEU A 375 -26.00 -16.02 6.98
N LYS A 376 -25.92 -16.08 8.31
CA LYS A 376 -26.81 -16.88 9.15
C LYS A 376 -28.25 -16.36 9.11
N GLU A 377 -28.46 -15.05 9.14
CA GLU A 377 -29.79 -14.43 8.94
C GLU A 377 -30.38 -14.76 7.58
N ALA A 378 -29.54 -14.81 6.52
CA ALA A 378 -29.97 -15.23 5.17
C ALA A 378 -30.20 -16.76 5.06
N GLY A 379 -30.07 -17.49 6.17
CA GLY A 379 -30.39 -18.91 6.25
C GLY A 379 -29.23 -19.87 5.94
N ALA A 380 -27.98 -19.44 6.06
CA ALA A 380 -26.83 -20.36 6.00
C ALA A 380 -26.92 -21.38 7.16
N LYS A 381 -26.65 -22.65 6.88
CA LYS A 381 -26.64 -23.74 7.87
C LYS A 381 -25.39 -23.66 8.74
N GLU A 382 -24.23 -23.52 8.10
CA GLU A 382 -22.91 -23.45 8.71
C GLU A 382 -22.06 -22.42 7.97
N VAL A 383 -21.15 -21.75 8.70
CA VAL A 383 -20.18 -20.82 8.14
C VAL A 383 -18.77 -21.17 8.62
N HIS A 384 -17.97 -21.71 7.74
CA HIS A 384 -16.59 -22.11 7.98
C HIS A 384 -15.64 -21.02 7.47
N VAL A 385 -14.94 -20.33 8.37
CA VAL A 385 -14.08 -19.20 8.01
C VAL A 385 -12.67 -19.68 7.69
N ARG A 386 -12.11 -19.15 6.59
CA ARG A 386 -10.73 -19.39 6.15
C ARG A 386 -10.05 -18.06 5.87
N ILE A 387 -8.93 -17.81 6.53
CA ILE A 387 -8.20 -16.54 6.46
C ILE A 387 -6.89 -16.75 5.73
N SER A 388 -6.67 -15.99 4.65
CA SER A 388 -5.50 -16.13 3.78
C SER A 388 -4.22 -15.47 4.33
N SER A 389 -4.26 -14.89 5.53
CA SER A 389 -3.09 -14.55 6.33
C SER A 389 -2.95 -15.46 7.56
N PRO A 390 -1.76 -15.60 8.15
CA PRO A 390 -1.60 -16.03 9.52
C PRO A 390 -2.26 -15.04 10.50
N PRO A 391 -2.46 -15.41 11.78
CA PRO A 391 -2.94 -14.49 12.80
C PRO A 391 -1.94 -13.35 13.04
N PHE A 392 -2.42 -12.11 13.13
CA PHE A 392 -1.61 -10.97 13.54
C PHE A 392 -1.27 -11.02 15.01
N LEU A 393 0.02 -11.11 15.33
CA LEU A 393 0.52 -11.19 16.70
C LEU A 393 1.36 -9.97 17.11
N HIS A 394 1.89 -9.22 16.14
CA HIS A 394 2.83 -8.12 16.34
C HIS A 394 2.47 -6.91 15.46
N PRO A 395 2.74 -5.66 15.92
CA PRO A 395 2.53 -4.46 15.13
C PRO A 395 3.48 -4.39 13.93
N CYS A 396 3.13 -3.56 12.94
CA CYS A 396 4.02 -3.24 11.84
C CYS A 396 4.66 -1.87 12.07
N TYR A 397 5.99 -1.78 11.87
CA TYR A 397 6.77 -0.53 11.98
C TYR A 397 7.18 0.04 10.62
N PHE A 398 6.79 -0.60 9.50
CA PHE A 398 7.28 -0.28 8.16
C PHE A 398 6.22 0.33 7.24
N GLY A 399 5.10 0.78 7.81
CA GLY A 399 4.09 1.54 7.08
C GLY A 399 2.84 0.73 6.69
N THR A 400 2.63 -0.47 7.25
CA THR A 400 1.33 -1.14 7.22
C THR A 400 0.60 -0.83 8.52
N ASP A 401 -0.67 -0.41 8.46
CA ASP A 401 -1.46 -0.07 9.66
C ASP A 401 -1.92 -1.35 10.39
N VAL A 402 -0.94 -2.08 10.95
CA VAL A 402 -1.18 -3.16 11.93
C VAL A 402 -0.99 -2.56 13.31
N PRO A 403 -2.07 -2.41 14.09
CA PRO A 403 -2.05 -1.68 15.36
C PRO A 403 -1.24 -2.40 16.43
N SER A 404 -1.09 -1.75 17.60
CA SER A 404 -0.47 -2.29 18.80
C SER A 404 -1.14 -3.59 19.27
N ASN A 405 -0.41 -4.40 20.02
CA ASN A 405 -0.82 -5.76 20.46
C ASN A 405 -2.16 -5.78 21.21
N ASP A 406 -2.50 -4.72 21.94
CA ASP A 406 -3.76 -4.56 22.67
C ASP A 406 -5.01 -4.48 21.76
N GLN A 407 -4.82 -4.17 20.47
CA GLN A 407 -5.88 -4.11 19.49
C GLN A 407 -5.94 -5.35 18.58
N LEU A 408 -4.95 -6.24 18.67
CA LEU A 408 -4.87 -7.46 17.87
C LEU A 408 -5.60 -8.60 18.58
N ILE A 409 -6.74 -9.05 18.04
CA ILE A 409 -7.54 -10.11 18.66
C ILE A 409 -6.74 -11.41 18.83
N ALA A 410 -5.88 -11.75 17.88
CA ALA A 410 -5.09 -12.98 17.93
C ALA A 410 -3.87 -12.90 18.86
N ALA A 411 -3.47 -11.69 19.30
CA ALA A 411 -2.46 -11.53 20.35
C ALA A 411 -3.04 -11.77 21.74
N GLN A 412 -4.38 -11.71 21.90
CA GLN A 412 -5.08 -11.82 23.18
C GLN A 412 -5.88 -13.12 23.34
N HIS A 413 -6.30 -13.73 22.23
CA HIS A 413 -7.20 -14.88 22.22
C HIS A 413 -6.68 -16.00 21.32
N SER A 414 -6.92 -17.24 21.73
CA SER A 414 -6.68 -18.42 20.91
C SER A 414 -7.60 -18.46 19.69
N THR A 415 -7.21 -19.21 18.67
CA THR A 415 -8.04 -19.40 17.47
C THR A 415 -9.45 -19.93 17.80
N GLU A 416 -9.56 -20.80 18.80
CA GLU A 416 -10.86 -21.36 19.22
C GLU A 416 -11.73 -20.32 19.94
N GLU A 417 -11.15 -19.44 20.75
CA GLU A 417 -11.87 -18.32 21.36
C GLU A 417 -12.33 -17.33 20.30
N ILE A 418 -11.46 -16.96 19.34
CA ILE A 418 -11.80 -16.09 18.20
C ILE A 418 -12.94 -16.70 17.40
N ARG A 419 -12.89 -18.02 17.10
CA ARG A 419 -13.96 -18.73 16.40
C ARG A 419 -15.31 -18.54 17.08
N LYS A 420 -15.34 -18.70 18.40
CA LYS A 420 -16.56 -18.50 19.21
C LYS A 420 -17.03 -17.04 19.19
N MET A 421 -16.10 -16.12 19.36
CA MET A 421 -16.40 -14.67 19.39
C MET A 421 -17.01 -14.18 18.06
N ILE A 422 -16.49 -14.66 16.91
CA ILE A 422 -17.03 -14.29 15.60
C ILE A 422 -18.26 -15.11 15.17
N GLY A 423 -18.62 -16.16 15.93
CA GLY A 423 -19.78 -17.00 15.66
C GLY A 423 -19.61 -17.98 14.48
N ALA A 424 -18.37 -18.33 14.14
CA ALA A 424 -18.07 -19.28 13.06
C ALA A 424 -18.19 -20.73 13.53
N ASP A 425 -18.58 -21.65 12.62
CA ASP A 425 -18.63 -23.09 12.89
C ASP A 425 -17.23 -23.71 12.86
N SER A 426 -16.30 -23.19 12.04
CA SER A 426 -14.87 -23.45 12.12
C SER A 426 -14.04 -22.26 11.65
N LEU A 427 -12.80 -22.13 12.14
CA LEU A 427 -11.85 -21.10 11.76
C LEU A 427 -10.49 -21.71 11.44
N GLY A 428 -9.91 -21.34 10.30
CA GLY A 428 -8.56 -21.71 9.90
C GLY A 428 -7.80 -20.53 9.33
N TYR A 429 -6.56 -20.34 9.80
CA TYR A 429 -5.64 -19.32 9.31
C TYR A 429 -4.58 -19.93 8.40
N MET A 430 -4.08 -19.15 7.43
CA MET A 430 -2.91 -19.54 6.63
C MET A 430 -1.74 -19.89 7.55
N GLN A 431 -1.05 -20.98 7.24
CA GLN A 431 0.18 -21.34 7.94
C GLN A 431 1.34 -20.49 7.41
N ILE A 432 2.19 -20.03 8.30
CA ILE A 432 3.30 -19.11 7.98
C ILE A 432 4.29 -19.71 6.98
N ASP A 433 4.46 -21.04 7.02
CA ASP A 433 5.40 -21.77 6.15
C ASP A 433 4.96 -21.82 4.67
N TYR A 434 3.68 -21.58 4.38
CA TYR A 434 3.18 -21.54 3.01
C TYR A 434 3.33 -20.19 2.33
N LEU A 435 3.64 -19.12 3.08
CA LEU A 435 3.65 -17.74 2.57
C LEU A 435 4.70 -17.53 1.47
N GLU A 436 5.91 -18.07 1.63
CA GLU A 436 6.94 -17.96 0.60
C GLU A 436 6.54 -18.71 -0.68
N GLY A 437 5.96 -19.90 -0.55
CA GLY A 437 5.41 -20.66 -1.68
C GLY A 437 4.25 -19.92 -2.36
N MET A 438 3.40 -19.26 -1.59
CA MET A 438 2.34 -18.39 -2.11
C MET A 438 2.93 -17.26 -2.97
N ALA A 439 3.98 -16.60 -2.50
CA ALA A 439 4.67 -15.53 -3.20
C ALA A 439 5.78 -15.98 -4.17
N GLY A 440 5.70 -17.21 -4.67
CA GLY A 440 6.64 -17.72 -5.69
C GLY A 440 8.07 -17.95 -5.19
N GLY A 441 8.29 -18.11 -3.90
CA GLY A 441 9.59 -18.34 -3.28
C GLY A 441 10.34 -17.06 -2.91
N LEU A 442 9.71 -15.90 -2.97
CA LEU A 442 10.31 -14.64 -2.53
C LEU A 442 10.60 -14.65 -1.02
N PRO A 443 11.74 -14.10 -0.58
CA PRO A 443 12.01 -13.88 0.83
C PRO A 443 11.09 -12.78 1.37
N LEU A 444 10.28 -13.11 2.37
CA LEU A 444 9.23 -12.24 2.86
C LEU A 444 9.52 -11.68 4.25
N CYS A 445 9.13 -10.43 4.51
CA CYS A 445 8.90 -9.92 5.84
C CYS A 445 7.57 -10.46 6.35
N LYS A 446 7.61 -11.21 7.44
CA LYS A 446 6.46 -11.85 8.11
C LYS A 446 6.33 -11.37 9.55
N ALA A 447 7.01 -10.27 9.90
CA ALA A 447 7.18 -9.80 11.27
C ALA A 447 5.86 -9.53 12.02
N CYS A 448 4.81 -9.10 11.31
CA CYS A 448 3.46 -8.95 11.88
C CYS A 448 2.84 -10.28 12.37
N PHE A 449 3.39 -11.42 11.94
CA PHE A 449 2.94 -12.76 12.34
C PHE A 449 3.90 -13.46 13.32
N ASP A 450 5.23 -13.29 13.14
CA ASP A 450 6.25 -14.04 13.89
C ASP A 450 7.18 -13.19 14.76
N GLY A 451 7.07 -11.85 14.70
CA GLY A 451 7.91 -10.93 15.45
C GLY A 451 9.35 -10.79 14.94
N ASN A 452 9.70 -11.46 13.82
CA ASN A 452 11.04 -11.43 13.26
C ASN A 452 11.20 -10.26 12.27
N TYR A 453 11.54 -9.09 12.80
CA TYR A 453 11.73 -7.89 11.99
C TYR A 453 13.05 -7.94 11.20
N PRO A 454 13.09 -7.49 9.93
CA PRO A 454 14.30 -7.53 9.10
C PRO A 454 15.38 -6.54 9.54
N MET A 455 15.06 -5.62 10.44
CA MET A 455 15.98 -4.67 11.04
C MET A 455 15.65 -4.43 12.51
N GLU A 456 16.60 -3.88 13.25
CA GLU A 456 16.38 -3.49 14.64
C GLU A 456 15.35 -2.36 14.75
N ILE A 457 14.38 -2.55 15.63
CA ILE A 457 13.37 -1.54 15.96
C ILE A 457 13.81 -0.83 17.24
N PRO A 458 13.98 0.52 17.24
CA PRO A 458 14.35 1.28 18.43
C PRO A 458 13.37 1.04 19.59
N ALA A 459 13.91 0.96 20.81
CA ALA A 459 13.14 0.64 22.02
C ALA A 459 12.04 1.68 22.31
N GLU A 460 12.28 2.95 21.93
CA GLU A 460 11.35 4.07 22.10
C GLU A 460 10.05 3.87 21.29
N ILE A 461 10.14 3.20 20.13
CA ILE A 461 8.98 2.94 19.28
C ILE A 461 8.20 1.70 19.75
N LYS A 462 8.86 0.78 20.49
CA LYS A 462 8.20 -0.43 21.00
C LYS A 462 7.29 -0.18 22.20
N GLN A 463 7.30 1.03 22.76
CA GLN A 463 6.53 1.39 23.97
C GLN A 463 5.20 2.08 23.67
N ASP A 464 4.96 2.48 22.43
CA ASP A 464 3.69 3.04 21.93
C ASP A 464 2.86 1.96 21.20
#